data_ef5932d7100c73bda88bcc67336e6d61
#
_entry.id   ef5932d7100c73bda88bcc67336e6d61
#
_cell.length_a   1.000
_cell.length_b   1.000
_cell.length_c   1.000
_cell.angle_alpha   90.00
_cell.angle_beta   90.00
_cell.angle_gamma   90.00
#
_symmetry.space_group_name_H-M   'P 1'
#
loop_
_entity.id
_entity.type
_entity.pdbx_description
1 polymer ?
#
loop_
_entity_poly.entity_id
_entity_poly.type
_entity_poly.pdbx_seq_one_letter_code
_entity_poly.pdbx_strand_id
1 'polypeptide(L)'
;MNRLIEKTFENRGYTREYVRAINIPNDDSLKDVDKLVAHLKVVHDEKRQIVIMPDFDMDGISAGTLGFAGLAELGFNVALFMPNPEDGYGFTDKTIMRLLNEYPDVSCILTCDVGITCYVGITTAKLCGVEVLVTDHHKVQSDFDKKMKADVVVDPLREDDEYRLKGICGAHVLYQCLQHYANTYCEPFMQEQIRRLRVFAGIGTISDSMPLLYENRQLVRDSVAICRLVYGDGTPWFVNAMLGHDIYRRAFYGLHVALTMFADLGKITKTSDINEEFFGFYLAPAFNAVKRMSGDMAIAFGVFFGPTPNESMSELMALNDQRKLLVSEYLEQILNSNQQYAPYIYTTDAPSGILGLIATKLMAINNEPVVVLRNDEKGWKGSGRSPVWYPFATRGLDEGFYIAGHENAFGIGITDLREMKNLHAFLEKDVADVKAATDMSLFGAPTPDFVIATDGSGDTGIDITLFVEYLSELESFRPFGASFEAPYIKLEFMADEATWSVLGSTKQHLKIKLPYGFEVLCWNQSNKLSYGDGKDKITVTGRLGKSEFRGRNTVNFVGDIMDLG
;
A
#
# COMPACT_ATOMS: atom_id res chain seq x y z
N MET A 1 30.09 -10.20 -6.11
CA MET A 1 28.70 -9.86 -6.53
C MET A 1 28.39 -10.67 -7.76
N ASN A 2 27.22 -11.33 -7.79
CA ASN A 2 26.76 -12.10 -8.94
C ASN A 2 26.66 -11.20 -10.19
N ARG A 3 27.11 -11.69 -11.36
CA ARG A 3 27.17 -10.88 -12.59
C ARG A 3 25.79 -10.33 -13.03
N LEU A 4 24.70 -11.01 -12.72
CA LEU A 4 23.33 -10.54 -13.04
C LEU A 4 22.89 -9.42 -12.10
N ILE A 5 23.35 -9.41 -10.85
CA ILE A 5 23.15 -8.27 -9.92
C ILE A 5 23.93 -7.05 -10.42
N GLU A 6 25.18 -7.24 -10.83
CA GLU A 6 25.99 -6.15 -11.41
C GLU A 6 25.30 -5.57 -12.64
N LYS A 7 24.83 -6.43 -13.54
CA LYS A 7 24.11 -6.01 -14.75
C LYS A 7 22.82 -5.23 -14.42
N THR A 8 22.03 -5.71 -13.44
CA THR A 8 20.84 -5.01 -12.95
C THR A 8 21.19 -3.60 -12.46
N PHE A 9 22.24 -3.48 -11.65
CA PHE A 9 22.64 -2.18 -11.10
C PHE A 9 23.17 -1.23 -12.18
N GLU A 10 23.96 -1.74 -13.13
CA GLU A 10 24.46 -0.96 -14.27
C GLU A 10 23.30 -0.40 -15.12
N ASN A 11 22.35 -1.25 -15.49
CA ASN A 11 21.20 -0.85 -16.31
C ASN A 11 20.28 0.16 -15.62
N ARG A 12 20.21 0.13 -14.28
CA ARG A 12 19.44 1.10 -13.46
C ARG A 12 20.27 2.34 -13.06
N GLY A 13 21.54 2.38 -13.39
CA GLY A 13 22.45 3.45 -12.94
C GLY A 13 22.72 3.43 -11.42
N TYR A 14 22.55 2.27 -10.76
CA TYR A 14 22.79 2.14 -9.34
C TYR A 14 24.27 1.92 -9.06
N THR A 15 24.93 2.93 -8.48
CA THR A 15 26.29 2.78 -7.98
C THR A 15 26.31 2.06 -6.63
N ARG A 16 27.48 1.52 -6.25
CA ARG A 16 27.66 0.92 -4.91
C ARG A 16 27.44 1.96 -3.80
N GLU A 17 27.82 3.20 -4.05
CA GLU A 17 27.61 4.34 -3.14
C GLU A 17 26.13 4.64 -2.98
N TYR A 18 25.36 4.65 -4.07
CA TYR A 18 23.91 4.81 -4.02
C TYR A 18 23.25 3.71 -3.19
N VAL A 19 23.58 2.44 -3.47
CA VAL A 19 22.99 1.29 -2.73
C VAL A 19 23.38 1.32 -1.25
N ARG A 20 24.56 1.82 -0.90
CA ARG A 20 24.93 2.05 0.51
C ARG A 20 24.12 3.19 1.12
N ALA A 21 24.03 4.32 0.43
CA ALA A 21 23.37 5.52 0.92
C ALA A 21 21.89 5.28 1.25
N ILE A 22 21.15 4.57 0.40
CA ILE A 22 19.74 4.27 0.63
C ILE A 22 19.48 3.32 1.81
N ASN A 23 20.53 2.69 2.37
CA ASN A 23 20.44 1.83 3.55
C ASN A 23 20.84 2.55 4.86
N ILE A 24 21.17 3.83 4.80
CA ILE A 24 21.52 4.65 5.96
C ILE A 24 20.27 5.45 6.34
N PRO A 25 19.69 5.20 7.53
CA PRO A 25 18.56 5.99 8.02
C PRO A 25 18.91 7.48 8.09
N ASN A 26 17.91 8.30 7.95
CA ASN A 26 18.03 9.74 8.13
C ASN A 26 18.00 10.08 9.63
N ASP A 27 18.85 11.01 10.06
CA ASP A 27 18.92 11.47 11.46
C ASP A 27 18.12 12.78 11.66
N ASP A 28 17.43 13.28 10.63
CA ASP A 28 16.64 14.51 10.73
C ASP A 28 15.39 14.30 11.61
N SER A 29 14.95 15.35 12.26
CA SER A 29 13.69 15.39 13.01
C SER A 29 12.60 16.06 12.21
N LEU A 30 11.37 15.56 12.33
CA LEU A 30 10.18 16.21 11.81
C LEU A 30 9.95 17.56 12.51
N LYS A 31 9.51 18.54 11.76
CA LYS A 31 9.16 19.85 12.32
C LYS A 31 8.05 19.73 13.37
N ASP A 32 8.18 20.49 14.43
CA ASP A 32 7.24 20.59 15.55
C ASP A 32 7.05 19.27 16.35
N VAL A 33 7.87 18.22 16.11
CA VAL A 33 7.84 17.00 16.91
C VAL A 33 8.10 17.30 18.40
N ASP A 34 9.04 18.20 18.73
CA ASP A 34 9.32 18.62 20.09
C ASP A 34 8.11 19.31 20.74
N LYS A 35 7.38 20.14 19.97
CA LYS A 35 6.17 20.80 20.46
C LYS A 35 5.06 19.79 20.73
N LEU A 36 4.87 18.80 19.84
CA LEU A 36 3.89 17.74 20.01
C LEU A 36 4.22 16.92 21.26
N VAL A 37 5.47 16.52 21.42
CA VAL A 37 5.95 15.73 22.56
C VAL A 37 5.81 16.50 23.88
N ALA A 38 6.12 17.80 23.91
CA ALA A 38 5.91 18.65 25.08
C ALA A 38 4.41 18.79 25.42
N HIS A 39 3.55 18.90 24.42
CA HIS A 39 2.10 18.96 24.61
C HIS A 39 1.55 17.63 25.16
N LEU A 40 1.96 16.50 24.58
CA LEU A 40 1.63 15.17 25.12
C LEU A 40 2.07 15.03 26.58
N LYS A 41 3.25 15.56 26.95
CA LYS A 41 3.73 15.50 28.34
C LYS A 41 2.78 16.24 29.30
N VAL A 42 2.26 17.39 28.90
CA VAL A 42 1.25 18.13 29.69
C VAL A 42 -0.04 17.31 29.83
N VAL A 43 -0.56 16.76 28.73
CA VAL A 43 -1.76 15.92 28.75
C VAL A 43 -1.58 14.73 29.70
N HIS A 44 -0.41 14.08 29.65
CA HIS A 44 -0.06 12.95 30.51
C HIS A 44 -0.01 13.34 32.00
N ASP A 45 0.73 14.41 32.33
CA ASP A 45 0.94 14.82 33.72
C ASP A 45 -0.37 15.29 34.38
N GLU A 46 -1.25 15.91 33.62
CA GLU A 46 -2.57 16.34 34.07
C GLU A 46 -3.61 15.21 34.03
N LYS A 47 -3.25 14.00 33.56
CA LYS A 47 -4.10 12.83 33.44
C LYS A 47 -5.36 13.06 32.58
N ARG A 48 -5.27 13.97 31.63
CA ARG A 48 -6.35 14.32 30.74
C ARG A 48 -6.61 13.18 29.75
N GLN A 49 -7.87 13.03 29.34
CA GLN A 49 -8.22 12.04 28.35
C GLN A 49 -7.78 12.50 26.96
N ILE A 50 -7.05 11.64 26.25
CA ILE A 50 -6.69 11.78 24.86
C ILE A 50 -7.41 10.73 24.00
N VAL A 51 -7.97 11.14 22.87
CA VAL A 51 -8.62 10.25 21.92
C VAL A 51 -7.82 10.17 20.63
N ILE A 52 -7.45 8.95 20.24
CA ILE A 52 -6.81 8.66 18.94
C ILE A 52 -7.90 8.61 17.87
N MET A 53 -7.68 9.35 16.80
CA MET A 53 -8.56 9.34 15.62
C MET A 53 -7.76 9.01 14.35
N PRO A 54 -7.80 7.77 13.86
CA PRO A 54 -7.10 7.32 12.66
C PRO A 54 -7.91 7.51 11.37
N ASP A 55 -7.24 7.39 10.20
CA ASP A 55 -7.91 7.17 8.91
C ASP A 55 -8.42 5.71 8.76
N PHE A 56 -9.10 5.41 7.66
CA PHE A 56 -9.84 4.15 7.43
C PHE A 56 -9.05 3.04 6.73
N ASP A 57 -7.89 3.33 6.13
CA ASP A 57 -7.12 2.32 5.41
C ASP A 57 -6.03 1.67 6.27
N MET A 58 -5.23 0.81 5.67
CA MET A 58 -4.25 0.04 6.44
C MET A 58 -3.15 0.91 7.07
N ASP A 59 -2.81 2.07 6.50
CA ASP A 59 -1.89 3.00 7.15
C ASP A 59 -2.56 3.63 8.38
N GLY A 60 -3.79 4.15 8.24
CA GLY A 60 -4.59 4.65 9.36
C GLY A 60 -4.86 3.60 10.44
N ILE A 61 -5.19 2.34 10.05
CA ILE A 61 -5.34 1.22 11.00
C ILE A 61 -4.03 0.95 11.73
N SER A 62 -2.90 0.97 11.02
CA SER A 62 -1.57 0.79 11.61
C SER A 62 -1.22 1.95 12.56
N ALA A 63 -1.49 3.19 12.14
CA ALA A 63 -1.29 4.39 12.97
C ALA A 63 -2.17 4.38 14.22
N GLY A 64 -3.46 4.06 14.07
CA GLY A 64 -4.39 3.93 15.20
C GLY A 64 -3.99 2.84 16.18
N THR A 65 -3.57 1.67 15.66
CA THR A 65 -3.08 0.54 16.48
C THR A 65 -1.81 0.91 17.24
N LEU A 66 -0.84 1.52 16.56
CA LEU A 66 0.40 2.00 17.14
C LEU A 66 0.16 3.10 18.18
N GLY A 67 -0.69 4.07 17.84
CA GLY A 67 -1.02 5.19 18.73
C GLY A 67 -1.72 4.75 20.00
N PHE A 68 -2.76 3.94 19.88
CA PHE A 68 -3.52 3.44 21.03
C PHE A 68 -2.67 2.55 21.93
N ALA A 69 -1.93 1.60 21.35
CA ALA A 69 -1.04 0.71 22.09
C ALA A 69 0.12 1.49 22.75
N GLY A 70 0.72 2.42 22.00
CA GLY A 70 1.88 3.21 22.49
C GLY A 70 1.51 4.16 23.62
N LEU A 71 0.43 4.93 23.48
CA LEU A 71 0.00 5.84 24.55
C LEU A 71 -0.49 5.08 25.79
N ALA A 72 -1.17 3.94 25.61
CA ALA A 72 -1.55 3.08 26.74
C ALA A 72 -0.32 2.53 27.47
N GLU A 73 0.70 2.07 26.73
CA GLU A 73 1.96 1.61 27.32
C GLU A 73 2.71 2.72 28.07
N LEU A 74 2.65 3.95 27.55
CA LEU A 74 3.21 5.13 28.17
C LEU A 74 2.40 5.64 29.38
N GLY A 75 1.26 5.02 29.71
CA GLY A 75 0.44 5.36 30.87
C GLY A 75 -0.56 6.49 30.66
N PHE A 76 -0.89 6.88 29.44
CA PHE A 76 -1.92 7.87 29.15
C PHE A 76 -3.34 7.35 29.44
N ASN A 77 -4.24 8.25 29.79
CA ASN A 77 -5.68 8.00 29.75
C ASN A 77 -6.15 8.13 28.30
N VAL A 78 -6.02 7.05 27.54
CA VAL A 78 -6.21 7.04 26.07
C VAL A 78 -7.45 6.22 25.66
N ALA A 79 -8.17 6.70 24.65
CA ALA A 79 -9.23 5.98 23.96
C ALA A 79 -8.98 5.98 22.45
N LEU A 80 -9.59 5.01 21.74
CA LEU A 80 -9.54 4.89 20.30
C LEU A 80 -10.93 5.16 19.72
N PHE A 81 -11.07 6.21 18.95
CA PHE A 81 -12.27 6.50 18.20
C PHE A 81 -12.25 5.80 16.85
N MET A 82 -13.30 5.10 16.51
CA MET A 82 -13.43 4.40 15.23
C MET A 82 -14.22 5.27 14.25
N PRO A 83 -13.57 5.79 13.19
CA PRO A 83 -14.27 6.61 12.22
C PRO A 83 -15.32 5.79 11.48
N ASN A 84 -16.41 6.45 11.05
CA ASN A 84 -17.51 5.85 10.30
C ASN A 84 -17.68 6.61 8.97
N PRO A 85 -17.71 5.92 7.82
CA PRO A 85 -17.95 6.56 6.51
C PRO A 85 -19.23 7.39 6.42
N GLU A 86 -20.25 7.11 7.23
CA GLU A 86 -21.50 7.87 7.30
C GLU A 86 -21.29 9.30 7.84
N ASP A 87 -20.24 9.52 8.62
CA ASP A 87 -19.88 10.84 9.12
C ASP A 87 -19.16 11.70 8.05
N GLY A 88 -18.83 11.10 6.90
CA GLY A 88 -18.05 11.69 5.83
C GLY A 88 -16.58 11.26 5.91
N TYR A 89 -15.80 11.64 4.89
CA TYR A 89 -14.36 11.36 4.88
C TYR A 89 -13.59 12.33 5.77
N GLY A 90 -12.71 11.79 6.59
CA GLY A 90 -11.80 12.54 7.44
C GLY A 90 -12.48 13.06 8.72
N PHE A 91 -11.91 14.14 9.25
CA PHE A 91 -12.28 14.76 10.52
C PHE A 91 -13.33 15.86 10.27
N THR A 92 -14.59 15.48 10.14
CA THR A 92 -15.71 16.39 9.86
C THR A 92 -16.34 16.93 11.16
N ASP A 93 -17.24 17.90 11.03
CA ASP A 93 -18.08 18.36 12.14
C ASP A 93 -18.96 17.25 12.74
N LYS A 94 -19.53 16.39 11.89
CA LYS A 94 -20.30 15.21 12.32
C LYS A 94 -19.43 14.22 13.09
N THR A 95 -18.23 13.95 12.58
CA THR A 95 -17.24 13.10 13.25
C THR A 95 -16.94 13.62 14.65
N ILE A 96 -16.69 14.92 14.79
CA ILE A 96 -16.44 15.55 16.10
C ILE A 96 -17.63 15.44 17.04
N MET A 97 -18.83 15.74 16.55
CA MET A 97 -20.03 15.66 17.40
C MET A 97 -20.27 14.22 17.90
N ARG A 98 -20.02 13.22 17.08
CA ARG A 98 -20.10 11.82 17.50
C ARG A 98 -18.98 11.47 18.50
N LEU A 99 -17.75 11.90 18.25
CA LEU A 99 -16.61 11.69 19.15
C LEU A 99 -16.87 12.30 20.54
N LEU A 100 -17.36 13.54 20.60
CA LEU A 100 -17.67 14.22 21.86
C LEU A 100 -18.83 13.55 22.63
N ASN A 101 -19.77 12.98 21.90
CA ASN A 101 -20.87 12.22 22.53
C ASN A 101 -20.40 10.86 23.08
N GLU A 102 -19.47 10.21 22.38
CA GLU A 102 -18.90 8.91 22.78
C GLU A 102 -17.86 9.05 23.91
N TYR A 103 -17.09 10.15 23.88
CA TYR A 103 -16.05 10.48 24.86
C TYR A 103 -16.27 11.87 25.46
N PRO A 104 -17.25 12.03 26.39
CA PRO A 104 -17.61 13.36 26.92
C PRO A 104 -16.50 14.04 27.74
N ASP A 105 -15.54 13.27 28.26
CA ASP A 105 -14.41 13.77 29.05
C ASP A 105 -13.16 14.06 28.20
N VAL A 106 -13.24 13.94 26.85
CA VAL A 106 -12.09 14.17 25.97
C VAL A 106 -11.61 15.62 26.08
N SER A 107 -10.32 15.78 26.27
CA SER A 107 -9.68 17.10 26.33
C SER A 107 -8.66 17.31 25.20
N CYS A 108 -8.20 16.23 24.59
CA CYS A 108 -7.23 16.26 23.50
C CYS A 108 -7.56 15.17 22.46
N ILE A 109 -7.50 15.52 21.19
CA ILE A 109 -7.63 14.59 20.07
C ILE A 109 -6.27 14.54 19.36
N LEU A 110 -5.76 13.33 19.13
CA LEU A 110 -4.59 13.08 18.29
C LEU A 110 -5.06 12.39 17.01
N THR A 111 -5.00 13.11 15.88
CA THR A 111 -5.30 12.51 14.59
C THR A 111 -4.08 11.76 14.05
N CYS A 112 -4.30 10.66 13.36
CA CYS A 112 -3.25 9.78 12.89
C CYS A 112 -3.52 9.42 11.43
N ASP A 113 -2.63 9.82 10.52
CA ASP A 113 -2.78 9.61 9.09
C ASP A 113 -3.98 10.37 8.48
N VAL A 114 -4.42 11.42 9.15
CA VAL A 114 -5.53 12.29 8.75
C VAL A 114 -5.46 13.60 9.51
N GLY A 115 -6.00 14.68 8.93
CA GLY A 115 -6.15 15.94 9.67
C GLY A 115 -5.65 17.16 8.92
N ILE A 116 -4.63 17.04 8.07
CA ILE A 116 -3.97 18.19 7.43
C ILE A 116 -4.93 19.06 6.59
N THR A 117 -6.00 18.49 6.07
CA THR A 117 -7.03 19.19 5.30
C THR A 117 -8.37 19.33 6.03
N CYS A 118 -8.47 18.84 7.26
CA CYS A 118 -9.72 18.72 8.02
C CYS A 118 -10.08 19.99 8.82
N TYR A 119 -9.96 21.15 8.20
CA TYR A 119 -10.09 22.45 8.88
C TYR A 119 -11.42 22.67 9.63
N VAL A 120 -12.53 22.16 9.07
CA VAL A 120 -13.87 22.32 9.66
C VAL A 120 -13.95 21.53 10.97
N GLY A 121 -13.61 20.26 10.94
CA GLY A 121 -13.65 19.40 12.13
C GLY A 121 -12.71 19.90 13.24
N ILE A 122 -11.49 20.29 12.87
CA ILE A 122 -10.52 20.86 13.82
C ILE A 122 -11.07 22.14 14.45
N THR A 123 -11.64 23.04 13.64
CA THR A 123 -12.25 24.26 14.16
C THR A 123 -13.41 23.95 15.10
N THR A 124 -14.25 22.98 14.77
CA THR A 124 -15.37 22.55 15.62
C THR A 124 -14.87 21.99 16.95
N ALA A 125 -13.85 21.12 16.94
CA ALA A 125 -13.23 20.61 18.17
C ALA A 125 -12.69 21.74 19.06
N LYS A 126 -11.98 22.70 18.46
CA LYS A 126 -11.45 23.87 19.17
C LYS A 126 -12.55 24.75 19.78
N LEU A 127 -13.68 24.95 19.08
CA LEU A 127 -14.83 25.69 19.59
C LEU A 127 -15.50 24.95 20.77
N CYS A 128 -15.40 23.63 20.82
CA CYS A 128 -15.86 22.81 21.93
C CYS A 128 -14.84 22.74 23.10
N GLY A 129 -13.72 23.44 23.02
CA GLY A 129 -12.68 23.48 24.05
C GLY A 129 -11.74 22.27 24.05
N VAL A 130 -11.72 21.48 22.97
CA VAL A 130 -10.85 20.30 22.83
C VAL A 130 -9.58 20.68 22.06
N GLU A 131 -8.44 20.27 22.58
CA GLU A 131 -7.14 20.43 21.92
C GLU A 131 -7.00 19.42 20.78
N VAL A 132 -6.33 19.82 19.69
CA VAL A 132 -6.14 18.96 18.53
C VAL A 132 -4.66 18.92 18.13
N LEU A 133 -4.10 17.73 18.16
CA LEU A 133 -2.76 17.42 17.65
C LEU A 133 -2.90 16.63 16.36
N VAL A 134 -2.22 17.06 15.31
CA VAL A 134 -2.28 16.42 13.99
C VAL A 134 -0.95 15.74 13.70
N THR A 135 -1.00 14.44 13.38
CA THR A 135 0.09 13.71 12.72
C THR A 135 -0.42 13.18 11.40
N ASP A 136 0.16 13.66 10.29
CA ASP A 136 -0.32 13.37 8.95
C ASP A 136 0.86 13.36 7.97
N HIS A 137 0.63 12.95 6.73
CA HIS A 137 1.61 12.93 5.65
C HIS A 137 0.99 13.28 4.29
N HIS A 138 -0.26 13.71 4.29
CA HIS A 138 -0.96 14.08 3.08
C HIS A 138 -0.57 15.48 2.60
N LYS A 139 -0.83 15.76 1.31
CA LYS A 139 -0.47 17.04 0.67
C LYS A 139 -1.11 18.23 1.36
N VAL A 140 -0.28 19.18 1.76
CA VAL A 140 -0.69 20.45 2.36
C VAL A 140 -1.30 21.37 1.30
N GLN A 141 -2.42 22.01 1.63
CA GLN A 141 -3.07 22.99 0.74
C GLN A 141 -2.45 24.37 0.88
N SER A 142 -2.50 25.18 -0.18
CA SER A 142 -1.91 26.53 -0.23
C SER A 142 -2.47 27.54 0.79
N ASP A 143 -3.63 27.26 1.37
CA ASP A 143 -4.29 28.09 2.37
C ASP A 143 -4.19 27.52 3.81
N PHE A 144 -3.31 26.53 4.01
CA PHE A 144 -3.07 25.83 5.28
C PHE A 144 -2.87 26.78 6.44
N ASP A 145 -1.91 27.71 6.37
CA ASP A 145 -1.58 28.64 7.45
C ASP A 145 -2.75 29.52 7.91
N LYS A 146 -3.68 29.79 7.00
CA LYS A 146 -4.87 30.61 7.29
C LYS A 146 -5.98 29.80 7.93
N LYS A 147 -6.15 28.55 7.53
CA LYS A 147 -7.28 27.69 7.90
C LYS A 147 -6.99 26.77 9.07
N MET A 148 -5.74 26.30 9.21
CA MET A 148 -5.37 25.36 10.26
C MET A 148 -5.49 25.99 11.66
N LYS A 149 -6.18 25.28 12.56
CA LYS A 149 -6.44 25.71 13.95
C LYS A 149 -6.00 24.66 14.99
N ALA A 150 -5.34 23.58 14.54
CA ALA A 150 -4.76 22.59 15.45
C ALA A 150 -3.68 23.24 16.35
N ASP A 151 -3.51 22.68 17.54
CA ASP A 151 -2.52 23.17 18.51
C ASP A 151 -1.09 22.84 18.06
N VAL A 152 -0.91 21.66 17.48
CA VAL A 152 0.34 21.24 16.85
C VAL A 152 0.03 20.42 15.60
N VAL A 153 0.87 20.58 14.56
CA VAL A 153 0.82 19.80 13.34
C VAL A 153 2.21 19.27 13.02
N VAL A 154 2.32 17.94 12.90
CA VAL A 154 3.53 17.27 12.43
C VAL A 154 3.20 16.59 11.11
N ASP A 155 3.79 17.10 10.03
CA ASP A 155 3.61 16.59 8.67
C ASP A 155 4.85 16.93 7.84
N PRO A 156 5.53 15.93 7.25
CA PRO A 156 6.75 16.14 6.47
C PRO A 156 6.52 16.94 5.18
N LEU A 157 5.28 17.02 4.68
CA LEU A 157 4.95 17.73 3.44
C LEU A 157 4.67 19.23 3.64
N ARG A 158 4.77 19.73 4.87
CA ARG A 158 4.72 21.18 5.12
C ARG A 158 5.89 21.87 4.41
N GLU A 159 5.64 23.04 3.84
CA GLU A 159 6.67 23.81 3.13
C GLU A 159 7.86 24.21 4.04
N ASP A 160 7.58 24.39 5.34
CA ASP A 160 8.56 24.80 6.35
C ASP A 160 9.19 23.61 7.12
N ASP A 161 8.94 22.36 6.70
CA ASP A 161 9.58 21.17 7.24
C ASP A 161 10.81 20.80 6.38
N GLU A 162 11.96 20.58 7.02
CA GLU A 162 13.23 20.24 6.35
C GLU A 162 13.55 18.75 6.36
N TYR A 163 12.62 17.90 6.85
CA TYR A 163 12.79 16.46 6.87
C TYR A 163 13.07 15.91 5.47
N ARG A 164 14.17 15.18 5.30
CA ARG A 164 14.72 14.84 3.99
C ARG A 164 13.83 13.89 3.19
N LEU A 165 13.31 12.83 3.83
CA LEU A 165 12.44 11.86 3.18
C LEU A 165 10.98 12.26 3.31
N LYS A 166 10.48 13.05 2.37
CA LYS A 166 9.08 13.54 2.37
C LYS A 166 8.04 12.41 2.27
N GLY A 167 8.41 11.27 1.68
CA GLY A 167 7.53 10.13 1.48
C GLY A 167 7.59 9.14 2.64
N ILE A 168 7.12 9.52 3.81
CA ILE A 168 6.87 8.63 4.94
C ILE A 168 5.37 8.55 5.19
N CYS A 169 4.85 7.41 5.64
CA CYS A 169 3.43 7.20 5.88
C CYS A 169 2.97 7.77 7.24
N GLY A 170 1.64 7.92 7.43
CA GLY A 170 1.07 8.49 8.66
C GLY A 170 1.42 7.70 9.91
N ALA A 171 1.43 6.37 9.84
CA ALA A 171 1.89 5.52 10.95
C ALA A 171 3.37 5.76 11.29
N HIS A 172 4.22 6.06 10.29
CA HIS A 172 5.62 6.36 10.53
C HIS A 172 5.80 7.74 11.20
N VAL A 173 5.04 8.74 10.77
CA VAL A 173 5.03 10.07 11.44
C VAL A 173 4.69 9.92 12.91
N LEU A 174 3.61 9.22 13.23
CA LEU A 174 3.20 9.01 14.62
C LEU A 174 4.23 8.18 15.41
N TYR A 175 4.80 7.14 14.80
CA TYR A 175 5.86 6.34 15.42
C TYR A 175 7.05 7.22 15.85
N GLN A 176 7.51 8.11 14.99
CA GLN A 176 8.60 9.03 15.33
C GLN A 176 8.24 9.94 16.52
N CYS A 177 7.01 10.46 16.55
CA CYS A 177 6.54 11.26 17.68
C CYS A 177 6.54 10.49 19.00
N LEU A 178 6.01 9.26 19.02
CA LEU A 178 5.96 8.45 20.24
C LEU A 178 7.35 7.97 20.66
N GLN A 179 8.22 7.61 19.71
CA GLN A 179 9.60 7.23 20.01
C GLN A 179 10.40 8.42 20.57
N HIS A 180 10.16 9.63 20.02
CA HIS A 180 10.77 10.85 20.54
C HIS A 180 10.30 11.17 21.97
N TYR A 181 8.99 11.00 22.24
CA TYR A 181 8.44 11.12 23.59
C TYR A 181 9.13 10.13 24.57
N ALA A 182 9.21 8.86 24.17
CA ALA A 182 9.83 7.83 25.01
C ALA A 182 11.32 8.11 25.26
N ASN A 183 12.07 8.51 24.23
CA ASN A 183 13.48 8.86 24.36
C ASN A 183 13.71 10.06 25.28
N THR A 184 12.76 11.01 25.32
CA THR A 184 12.88 12.24 26.10
C THR A 184 12.49 12.04 27.56
N TYR A 185 11.45 11.24 27.85
CA TYR A 185 10.83 11.21 29.17
C TYR A 185 10.83 9.84 29.85
N CYS A 186 11.23 8.76 29.16
CA CYS A 186 11.07 7.41 29.70
C CYS A 186 12.40 6.67 29.86
N GLU A 187 12.39 5.69 30.78
CA GLU A 187 13.49 4.76 30.99
C GLU A 187 13.72 3.81 29.79
N PRO A 188 14.92 3.24 29.63
CA PRO A 188 15.30 2.41 28.48
C PRO A 188 14.35 1.23 28.18
N PHE A 189 13.76 0.64 29.21
CA PHE A 189 12.77 -0.44 29.01
C PHE A 189 11.56 0.06 28.22
N MET A 190 11.00 1.21 28.60
CA MET A 190 9.85 1.82 27.94
C MET A 190 10.19 2.29 26.52
N GLN A 191 11.39 2.86 26.33
CA GLN A 191 11.89 3.22 24.98
C GLN A 191 11.91 2.01 24.05
N GLU A 192 12.32 0.84 24.55
CA GLU A 192 12.32 -0.40 23.77
C GLU A 192 10.91 -0.91 23.50
N GLN A 193 9.96 -0.80 24.45
CA GLN A 193 8.56 -1.17 24.21
C GLN A 193 7.96 -0.31 23.08
N ILE A 194 8.16 0.99 23.10
CA ILE A 194 7.70 1.87 22.01
C ILE A 194 8.41 1.54 20.71
N ARG A 195 9.72 1.26 20.75
CA ARG A 195 10.48 0.87 19.54
C ARG A 195 9.92 -0.36 18.85
N ARG A 196 9.35 -1.31 19.57
CA ARG A 196 8.73 -2.53 18.98
C ARG A 196 7.50 -2.23 18.16
N LEU A 197 6.76 -1.16 18.48
CA LEU A 197 5.56 -0.75 17.73
C LEU A 197 5.88 -0.30 16.29
N ARG A 198 7.14 -0.09 15.94
CA ARG A 198 7.56 0.21 14.56
C ARG A 198 7.10 -0.83 13.53
N VAL A 199 6.72 -2.04 13.97
CA VAL A 199 6.15 -3.06 13.09
C VAL A 199 4.93 -2.55 12.35
N PHE A 200 4.04 -1.81 13.03
CA PHE A 200 2.86 -1.23 12.42
C PHE A 200 3.22 -0.10 11.43
N ALA A 201 4.19 0.74 11.78
CA ALA A 201 4.69 1.78 10.87
C ALA A 201 5.29 1.21 9.58
N GLY A 202 6.01 0.08 9.64
CA GLY A 202 6.53 -0.57 8.42
C GLY A 202 5.45 -1.26 7.59
N ILE A 203 4.38 -1.77 8.21
CA ILE A 203 3.21 -2.28 7.50
C ILE A 203 2.51 -1.13 6.77
N GLY A 204 2.29 0.02 7.42
CA GLY A 204 1.75 1.23 6.81
C GLY A 204 2.60 1.72 5.65
N THR A 205 3.93 1.75 5.81
CA THR A 205 4.89 2.14 4.76
C THR A 205 4.70 1.35 3.46
N ILE A 206 4.49 0.03 3.56
CA ILE A 206 4.21 -0.82 2.39
C ILE A 206 2.79 -0.63 1.87
N SER A 207 1.81 -0.53 2.77
CA SER A 207 0.40 -0.35 2.41
C SER A 207 0.18 0.89 1.56
N ASP A 208 0.85 1.98 1.92
CA ASP A 208 0.74 3.27 1.26
C ASP A 208 1.81 3.49 0.15
N SER A 209 2.52 2.41 -0.19
CA SER A 209 3.51 2.41 -1.28
C SER A 209 4.59 3.48 -1.15
N MET A 210 5.04 3.77 0.06
CA MET A 210 6.08 4.77 0.32
C MET A 210 7.44 4.36 -0.26
N PRO A 211 8.30 5.31 -0.66
CA PRO A 211 9.64 5.04 -1.16
C PRO A 211 10.45 4.18 -0.20
N LEU A 212 11.00 3.05 -0.66
CA LEU A 212 11.83 2.15 0.16
C LEU A 212 13.29 2.61 0.18
N LEU A 213 13.50 3.81 0.68
CA LEU A 213 14.78 4.48 0.84
C LEU A 213 15.02 4.81 2.32
N TYR A 214 16.27 4.93 2.71
CA TYR A 214 16.70 5.41 4.03
C TYR A 214 15.96 4.72 5.20
N GLU A 215 15.34 5.50 6.09
CA GLU A 215 14.62 5.01 7.27
C GLU A 215 13.41 4.13 6.92
N ASN A 216 12.67 4.41 5.85
CA ASN A 216 11.57 3.53 5.41
C ASN A 216 12.07 2.13 5.10
N ARG A 217 13.22 2.03 4.47
CA ARG A 217 13.86 0.77 4.12
C ARG A 217 14.24 -0.04 5.36
N GLN A 218 14.87 0.63 6.33
CA GLN A 218 15.23 -0.01 7.60
C GLN A 218 13.97 -0.39 8.39
N LEU A 219 12.98 0.48 8.44
CA LEU A 219 11.71 0.26 9.13
C LEU A 219 10.99 -0.99 8.60
N VAL A 220 10.91 -1.16 7.28
CA VAL A 220 10.27 -2.35 6.69
C VAL A 220 11.07 -3.62 7.00
N ARG A 221 12.41 -3.59 6.98
CA ARG A 221 13.25 -4.73 7.41
C ARG A 221 12.97 -5.13 8.84
N ASP A 222 12.92 -4.16 9.73
CA ASP A 222 12.63 -4.38 11.15
C ASP A 222 11.23 -4.94 11.34
N SER A 223 10.26 -4.43 10.60
CA SER A 223 8.87 -4.90 10.66
C SER A 223 8.72 -6.33 10.19
N VAL A 224 9.40 -6.71 9.10
CA VAL A 224 9.47 -8.11 8.64
C VAL A 224 10.10 -8.99 9.71
N ALA A 225 11.21 -8.56 10.33
CA ALA A 225 11.87 -9.31 11.39
C ALA A 225 10.96 -9.49 12.61
N ILE A 226 10.26 -8.44 13.04
CA ILE A 226 9.31 -8.47 14.17
C ILE A 226 8.13 -9.40 13.85
N CYS A 227 7.53 -9.30 12.65
CA CYS A 227 6.44 -10.20 12.25
C CYS A 227 6.86 -11.67 12.26
N ARG A 228 8.08 -11.98 11.85
CA ARG A 228 8.64 -13.35 11.91
C ARG A 228 8.79 -13.86 13.35
N LEU A 229 9.17 -12.96 14.28
CA LEU A 229 9.25 -13.30 15.71
C LEU A 229 7.86 -13.48 16.31
N VAL A 230 6.90 -12.60 15.98
CA VAL A 230 5.51 -12.68 16.44
C VAL A 230 4.82 -13.95 15.92
N TYR A 231 5.06 -14.32 14.65
CA TYR A 231 4.51 -15.54 14.05
C TYR A 231 5.03 -16.80 14.75
N GLY A 232 6.32 -16.80 15.08
CA GLY A 232 6.97 -17.96 15.73
C GLY A 232 6.69 -18.08 17.23
N ASP A 233 5.54 -17.66 17.77
CA ASP A 233 5.16 -17.53 19.17
C ASP A 233 6.09 -18.23 20.20
N GLY A 234 6.08 -17.91 21.47
CA GLY A 234 6.96 -18.52 22.48
C GLY A 234 8.44 -18.13 22.36
N THR A 235 8.83 -17.29 21.38
CA THR A 235 10.17 -16.72 21.37
C THR A 235 10.35 -15.77 22.57
N PRO A 236 11.59 -15.61 23.10
CA PRO A 236 11.85 -14.66 24.20
C PRO A 236 11.39 -13.24 23.85
N TRP A 237 11.44 -12.85 22.56
CA TRP A 237 10.98 -11.55 22.10
C TRP A 237 9.46 -11.39 22.27
N PHE A 238 8.66 -12.37 21.81
CA PHE A 238 7.20 -12.36 21.94
C PHE A 238 6.77 -12.38 23.40
N VAL A 239 7.39 -13.23 24.23
CA VAL A 239 7.14 -13.28 25.67
C VAL A 239 7.40 -11.92 26.31
N ASN A 240 8.50 -11.23 25.97
CA ASN A 240 8.79 -9.90 26.49
C ASN A 240 7.79 -8.83 26.00
N ALA A 241 7.31 -8.93 24.77
CA ALA A 241 6.22 -8.05 24.29
C ALA A 241 4.94 -8.26 25.10
N MET A 242 4.68 -9.49 25.57
CA MET A 242 3.52 -9.81 26.41
C MET A 242 3.64 -9.33 27.87
N LEU A 243 4.73 -8.69 28.28
CA LEU A 243 4.89 -8.08 29.61
C LEU A 243 4.36 -6.64 29.69
N GLY A 244 4.02 -6.02 28.56
CA GLY A 244 3.50 -4.65 28.51
C GLY A 244 2.06 -4.48 29.02
N HIS A 245 1.54 -3.26 28.90
CA HIS A 245 0.14 -2.93 29.18
C HIS A 245 -0.83 -3.83 28.41
N ASP A 246 -2.04 -4.04 28.91
CA ASP A 246 -3.02 -4.94 28.28
C ASP A 246 -3.32 -4.59 26.83
N ILE A 247 -3.55 -3.30 26.52
CA ILE A 247 -3.80 -2.82 25.15
C ILE A 247 -2.57 -3.07 24.26
N TYR A 248 -1.36 -2.83 24.76
CA TYR A 248 -0.11 -3.09 24.05
C TYR A 248 0.03 -4.59 23.70
N ARG A 249 -0.23 -5.47 24.68
CA ARG A 249 -0.19 -6.93 24.47
C ARG A 249 -1.21 -7.38 23.42
N ARG A 250 -2.41 -6.82 23.46
CA ARG A 250 -3.49 -7.13 22.50
C ARG A 250 -3.11 -6.76 21.08
N ALA A 251 -2.43 -5.63 20.86
CA ALA A 251 -1.95 -5.23 19.53
C ALA A 251 -1.03 -6.31 18.92
N PHE A 252 -0.07 -6.83 19.68
CA PHE A 252 0.82 -7.91 19.21
C PHE A 252 0.12 -9.26 19.09
N TYR A 253 -0.81 -9.56 19.99
CA TYR A 253 -1.62 -10.78 19.86
C TYR A 253 -2.50 -10.74 18.61
N GLY A 254 -3.12 -9.62 18.29
CA GLY A 254 -3.87 -9.43 17.05
C GLY A 254 -3.00 -9.61 15.80
N LEU A 255 -1.79 -9.08 15.83
CA LEU A 255 -0.82 -9.31 14.75
C LEU A 255 -0.50 -10.80 14.60
N HIS A 256 -0.30 -11.53 15.71
CA HIS A 256 -0.08 -12.99 15.71
C HIS A 256 -1.29 -13.73 15.11
N VAL A 257 -2.51 -13.36 15.51
CA VAL A 257 -3.75 -13.93 14.95
C VAL A 257 -3.83 -13.70 13.43
N ALA A 258 -3.52 -12.50 12.96
CA ALA A 258 -3.53 -12.20 11.53
C ALA A 258 -2.52 -13.09 10.77
N LEU A 259 -1.29 -13.18 11.24
CA LEU A 259 -0.25 -14.01 10.61
C LEU A 259 -0.62 -15.50 10.61
N THR A 260 -1.18 -16.01 11.70
CA THR A 260 -1.64 -17.41 11.83
C THR A 260 -2.77 -17.71 10.85
N MET A 261 -3.75 -16.82 10.72
CA MET A 261 -4.84 -16.95 9.73
C MET A 261 -4.30 -17.09 8.30
N PHE A 262 -3.31 -16.27 7.93
CA PHE A 262 -2.68 -16.40 6.61
C PHE A 262 -1.87 -17.70 6.45
N ALA A 263 -1.30 -18.24 7.52
CA ALA A 263 -0.65 -19.53 7.49
C ALA A 263 -1.65 -20.68 7.29
N ASP A 264 -2.78 -20.64 7.98
CA ASP A 264 -3.88 -21.62 7.83
C ASP A 264 -4.46 -21.61 6.40
N LEU A 265 -4.44 -20.45 5.75
CA LEU A 265 -4.81 -20.30 4.34
C LEU A 265 -3.68 -20.64 3.35
N GLY A 266 -2.55 -21.15 3.82
CA GLY A 266 -1.40 -21.54 3.00
C GLY A 266 -0.66 -20.38 2.33
N LYS A 267 -0.82 -19.14 2.84
CA LYS A 267 -0.09 -17.96 2.34
C LYS A 267 1.25 -17.77 3.04
N ILE A 268 1.41 -18.34 4.21
CA ILE A 268 2.67 -18.46 4.95
C ILE A 268 2.91 -19.96 5.14
N THR A 269 3.88 -20.50 4.44
CA THR A 269 4.29 -21.92 4.55
C THR A 269 5.61 -22.07 5.33
N LYS A 270 6.38 -21.01 5.36
CA LYS A 270 7.64 -20.88 6.12
C LYS A 270 7.82 -19.42 6.54
N THR A 271 8.60 -19.20 7.57
CA THR A 271 8.83 -17.86 8.14
C THR A 271 9.36 -16.84 7.11
N SER A 272 10.13 -17.29 6.11
CA SER A 272 10.65 -16.41 5.05
C SER A 272 9.57 -15.88 4.08
N ASP A 273 8.37 -16.46 4.07
CA ASP A 273 7.25 -15.98 3.27
C ASP A 273 6.69 -14.65 3.84
N ILE A 274 6.97 -14.37 5.12
CA ILE A 274 6.68 -13.07 5.74
C ILE A 274 7.77 -12.09 5.27
N ASN A 275 7.42 -11.25 4.32
CA ASN A 275 8.28 -10.23 3.71
C ASN A 275 7.44 -9.01 3.28
N GLU A 276 8.05 -8.03 2.63
CA GLU A 276 7.35 -6.83 2.15
C GLU A 276 6.26 -7.15 1.11
N GLU A 277 6.44 -8.18 0.28
CA GLU A 277 5.42 -8.62 -0.67
C GLU A 277 4.20 -9.21 0.05
N PHE A 278 4.41 -9.94 1.16
CA PHE A 278 3.32 -10.42 1.99
C PHE A 278 2.51 -9.25 2.57
N PHE A 279 3.16 -8.19 3.03
CA PHE A 279 2.45 -7.00 3.50
C PHE A 279 1.61 -6.35 2.40
N GLY A 280 2.20 -6.15 1.21
CA GLY A 280 1.54 -5.46 0.10
C GLY A 280 0.46 -6.27 -0.62
N PHE A 281 0.63 -7.60 -0.75
CA PHE A 281 -0.30 -8.43 -1.53
C PHE A 281 -1.32 -9.21 -0.72
N TYR A 282 -1.08 -9.41 0.58
CA TYR A 282 -1.98 -10.18 1.43
C TYR A 282 -2.49 -9.39 2.62
N LEU A 283 -1.61 -8.86 3.46
CA LEU A 283 -2.01 -8.22 4.72
C LEU A 283 -2.77 -6.91 4.47
N ALA A 284 -2.18 -5.95 3.81
CA ALA A 284 -2.79 -4.65 3.57
C ALA A 284 -4.09 -4.74 2.74
N PRO A 285 -4.18 -5.53 1.65
CA PRO A 285 -5.44 -5.69 0.93
C PRO A 285 -6.58 -6.31 1.74
N ALA A 286 -6.27 -7.18 2.72
CA ALA A 286 -7.27 -7.76 3.61
C ALA A 286 -7.88 -6.69 4.52
N PHE A 287 -7.06 -5.91 5.21
CA PHE A 287 -7.53 -4.83 6.07
C PHE A 287 -8.22 -3.71 5.30
N ASN A 288 -7.68 -3.32 4.13
CA ASN A 288 -8.31 -2.33 3.25
C ASN A 288 -9.67 -2.76 2.70
N ALA A 289 -10.04 -4.05 2.81
CA ALA A 289 -11.36 -4.52 2.39
C ALA A 289 -12.49 -3.93 3.24
N VAL A 290 -12.26 -3.64 4.52
CA VAL A 290 -13.25 -3.03 5.41
C VAL A 290 -13.74 -1.70 4.87
N LYS A 291 -12.83 -0.77 4.59
CA LYS A 291 -13.13 0.54 3.99
C LYS A 291 -13.96 0.42 2.70
N ARG A 292 -13.72 -0.62 1.92
CA ARG A 292 -14.31 -0.83 0.59
C ARG A 292 -15.66 -1.53 0.62
N MET A 293 -15.94 -2.35 1.63
CA MET A 293 -17.07 -3.26 1.64
C MET A 293 -18.10 -2.93 2.71
N SER A 294 -17.71 -2.76 3.96
CA SER A 294 -18.63 -2.51 5.08
C SER A 294 -18.53 -1.10 5.65
N GLY A 295 -17.31 -0.54 5.67
CA GLY A 295 -17.01 0.71 6.36
C GLY A 295 -16.96 0.59 7.90
N ASP A 296 -17.28 -0.58 8.47
CA ASP A 296 -17.25 -0.79 9.92
C ASP A 296 -15.84 -1.08 10.41
N MET A 297 -15.15 -0.03 10.87
CA MET A 297 -13.78 -0.12 11.37
C MET A 297 -13.65 -0.99 12.64
N ALA A 298 -14.75 -1.29 13.33
CA ALA A 298 -14.73 -2.21 14.47
C ALA A 298 -14.25 -3.61 14.08
N ILE A 299 -14.47 -4.03 12.82
CA ILE A 299 -13.96 -5.31 12.31
C ILE A 299 -12.43 -5.29 12.26
N ALA A 300 -11.83 -4.26 11.69
CA ALA A 300 -10.37 -4.16 11.56
C ALA A 300 -9.68 -3.98 12.93
N PHE A 301 -10.13 -3.03 13.75
CA PHE A 301 -9.59 -2.83 15.09
C PHE A 301 -9.96 -3.97 16.04
N GLY A 302 -11.04 -4.71 15.76
CA GLY A 302 -11.43 -5.92 16.46
C GLY A 302 -10.39 -7.03 16.42
N VAL A 303 -9.59 -7.10 15.36
CA VAL A 303 -8.44 -8.01 15.26
C VAL A 303 -7.40 -7.70 16.34
N PHE A 304 -7.15 -6.42 16.63
CA PHE A 304 -6.11 -6.00 17.58
C PHE A 304 -6.67 -5.83 19.01
N PHE A 305 -7.88 -5.30 19.16
CA PHE A 305 -8.39 -4.85 20.45
C PHE A 305 -9.75 -5.44 20.84
N GLY A 306 -10.39 -6.17 19.93
CA GLY A 306 -11.69 -6.82 20.18
C GLY A 306 -11.59 -7.98 21.17
N PRO A 307 -12.72 -8.44 21.70
CA PRO A 307 -12.78 -9.60 22.60
C PRO A 307 -12.53 -10.93 21.86
N THR A 308 -12.79 -10.98 20.55
CA THR A 308 -12.68 -12.18 19.70
C THR A 308 -11.87 -11.92 18.43
N PRO A 309 -10.53 -11.71 18.53
CA PRO A 309 -9.67 -11.37 17.39
C PRO A 309 -9.75 -12.35 16.22
N ASN A 310 -9.91 -13.65 16.48
CA ASN A 310 -10.02 -14.67 15.44
C ASN A 310 -11.33 -14.51 14.62
N GLU A 311 -12.45 -14.18 15.27
CA GLU A 311 -13.73 -13.94 14.59
C GLU A 311 -13.64 -12.67 13.73
N SER A 312 -13.10 -11.58 14.27
CA SER A 312 -12.85 -10.34 13.54
C SER A 312 -11.94 -10.57 12.33
N MET A 313 -10.88 -11.36 12.48
CA MET A 313 -9.99 -11.70 11.36
C MET A 313 -10.69 -12.56 10.31
N SER A 314 -11.54 -13.52 10.72
CA SER A 314 -12.32 -14.34 9.80
C SER A 314 -13.31 -13.51 8.99
N GLU A 315 -13.99 -12.56 9.64
CA GLU A 315 -14.92 -11.62 8.98
C GLU A 315 -14.18 -10.72 8.00
N LEU A 316 -13.02 -10.20 8.39
CA LEU A 316 -12.15 -9.40 7.53
C LEU A 316 -11.72 -10.17 6.27
N MET A 317 -11.35 -11.46 6.40
CA MET A 317 -11.02 -12.31 5.26
C MET A 317 -12.22 -12.55 4.35
N ALA A 318 -13.42 -12.76 4.91
CA ALA A 318 -14.66 -12.91 4.14
C ALA A 318 -14.97 -11.64 3.31
N LEU A 319 -14.85 -10.45 3.91
CA LEU A 319 -14.98 -9.17 3.21
C LEU A 319 -13.97 -9.01 2.07
N ASN A 320 -12.72 -9.43 2.30
CA ASN A 320 -11.67 -9.37 1.28
C ASN A 320 -11.96 -10.31 0.10
N ASP A 321 -12.47 -11.50 0.35
CA ASP A 321 -12.82 -12.45 -0.71
C ASP A 321 -14.06 -11.99 -1.47
N GLN A 322 -15.07 -11.46 -0.79
CA GLN A 322 -16.23 -10.80 -1.41
C GLN A 322 -15.78 -9.63 -2.31
N ARG A 323 -14.88 -8.77 -1.83
CA ARG A 323 -14.30 -7.68 -2.62
C ARG A 323 -13.65 -8.18 -3.91
N LYS A 324 -12.82 -9.26 -3.82
CA LYS A 324 -12.16 -9.83 -5.00
C LYS A 324 -13.17 -10.35 -6.01
N LEU A 325 -14.20 -11.06 -5.53
CA LEU A 325 -15.27 -11.60 -6.38
C LEU A 325 -16.00 -10.48 -7.11
N LEU A 326 -16.51 -9.49 -6.38
CA LEU A 326 -17.23 -8.36 -6.96
C LEU A 326 -16.39 -7.58 -7.97
N VAL A 327 -15.11 -7.30 -7.67
CA VAL A 327 -14.23 -6.64 -8.63
C VAL A 327 -14.08 -7.46 -9.91
N SER A 328 -13.98 -8.79 -9.82
CA SER A 328 -13.89 -9.66 -10.99
C SER A 328 -15.18 -9.68 -11.81
N GLU A 329 -16.33 -9.81 -11.15
CA GLU A 329 -17.65 -9.84 -11.78
C GLU A 329 -17.97 -8.52 -12.50
N TYR A 330 -17.78 -7.38 -11.85
CA TYR A 330 -18.04 -6.08 -12.46
C TYR A 330 -17.05 -5.73 -13.58
N LEU A 331 -15.78 -6.13 -13.46
CA LEU A 331 -14.81 -5.99 -14.54
C LEU A 331 -15.23 -6.80 -15.76
N GLU A 332 -15.64 -8.05 -15.57
CA GLU A 332 -16.13 -8.91 -16.65
C GLU A 332 -17.39 -8.36 -17.31
N GLN A 333 -18.33 -7.84 -16.52
CA GLN A 333 -19.53 -7.16 -17.02
C GLN A 333 -19.16 -5.95 -17.90
N ILE A 334 -18.24 -5.10 -17.43
CA ILE A 334 -17.79 -3.92 -18.18
C ILE A 334 -17.14 -4.33 -19.51
N LEU A 335 -16.30 -5.35 -19.51
CA LEU A 335 -15.58 -5.80 -20.71
C LEU A 335 -16.52 -6.51 -21.72
N ASN A 336 -17.55 -7.23 -21.25
CA ASN A 336 -18.45 -8.02 -22.10
C ASN A 336 -19.72 -7.27 -22.55
N SER A 337 -20.15 -6.23 -21.85
CA SER A 337 -21.50 -5.63 -22.02
C SER A 337 -21.52 -4.23 -22.62
N ASN A 338 -20.42 -3.75 -23.18
CA ASN A 338 -20.33 -2.40 -23.77
C ASN A 338 -20.77 -1.27 -22.81
N GLN A 339 -20.44 -1.40 -21.52
CA GLN A 339 -20.66 -0.37 -20.50
C GLN A 339 -19.67 0.81 -20.61
N GLN A 340 -18.95 0.87 -21.70
CA GLN A 340 -18.14 2.03 -22.07
C GLN A 340 -19.07 3.12 -22.59
N TYR A 341 -19.22 4.19 -21.82
CA TYR A 341 -19.99 5.36 -22.21
C TYR A 341 -19.33 6.10 -23.37
N ALA A 342 -18.01 6.24 -23.31
CA ALA A 342 -17.16 6.90 -24.30
C ALA A 342 -15.72 6.39 -24.11
N PRO A 343 -14.79 6.66 -25.04
CA PRO A 343 -13.37 6.44 -24.80
C PRO A 343 -12.94 6.94 -23.41
N TYR A 344 -12.25 6.11 -22.65
CA TYR A 344 -11.76 6.38 -21.28
C TYR A 344 -12.82 6.44 -20.16
N ILE A 345 -14.13 6.47 -20.48
CA ILE A 345 -15.23 6.62 -19.52
C ILE A 345 -16.10 5.38 -19.50
N TYR A 346 -16.23 4.77 -18.33
CA TYR A 346 -17.06 3.61 -18.07
C TYR A 346 -18.13 3.94 -17.02
N THR A 347 -19.33 3.39 -17.19
CA THR A 347 -20.41 3.53 -16.19
C THR A 347 -20.78 2.17 -15.64
N THR A 348 -21.09 2.10 -14.35
CA THR A 348 -21.43 0.86 -13.66
C THR A 348 -22.31 1.14 -12.45
N ASP A 349 -23.00 0.12 -11.96
CA ASP A 349 -23.73 0.10 -10.68
C ASP A 349 -22.92 -0.53 -9.54
N ALA A 350 -21.64 -0.84 -9.77
CA ALA A 350 -20.74 -1.39 -8.77
C ALA A 350 -20.69 -0.53 -7.50
N PRO A 351 -20.51 -1.13 -6.32
CA PRO A 351 -20.33 -0.40 -5.08
C PRO A 351 -19.19 0.63 -5.17
N SER A 352 -19.41 1.83 -4.58
CA SER A 352 -18.44 2.95 -4.68
C SER A 352 -17.04 2.58 -4.18
N GLY A 353 -16.93 1.76 -3.14
CA GLY A 353 -15.66 1.34 -2.55
C GLY A 353 -14.74 0.52 -3.48
N ILE A 354 -15.26 -0.06 -4.56
CA ILE A 354 -14.47 -0.87 -5.50
C ILE A 354 -14.23 -0.20 -6.86
N LEU A 355 -14.82 0.98 -7.13
CA LEU A 355 -14.67 1.67 -8.43
C LEU A 355 -13.19 1.95 -8.75
N GLY A 356 -12.40 2.36 -7.76
CA GLY A 356 -10.97 2.60 -7.95
C GLY A 356 -10.16 1.33 -8.28
N LEU A 357 -10.58 0.16 -7.80
CA LEU A 357 -9.95 -1.12 -8.14
C LEU A 357 -10.28 -1.55 -9.57
N ILE A 358 -11.53 -1.34 -9.98
CA ILE A 358 -11.98 -1.58 -11.35
C ILE A 358 -11.22 -0.66 -12.31
N ALA A 359 -11.14 0.64 -12.00
CA ALA A 359 -10.40 1.62 -12.79
C ALA A 359 -8.92 1.24 -12.93
N THR A 360 -8.26 0.78 -11.84
CA THR A 360 -6.88 0.30 -11.89
C THR A 360 -6.70 -0.88 -12.84
N LYS A 361 -7.63 -1.85 -12.84
CA LYS A 361 -7.55 -3.00 -13.74
C LYS A 361 -7.81 -2.62 -15.20
N LEU A 362 -8.78 -1.76 -15.47
CA LEU A 362 -9.05 -1.26 -16.83
C LEU A 362 -7.88 -0.44 -17.38
N MET A 363 -7.28 0.44 -16.56
CA MET A 363 -6.08 1.19 -16.92
C MET A 363 -4.92 0.25 -17.27
N ALA A 364 -4.71 -0.81 -16.48
CA ALA A 364 -3.63 -1.76 -16.72
C ALA A 364 -3.80 -2.57 -18.02
N ILE A 365 -5.04 -2.78 -18.49
CA ILE A 365 -5.31 -3.47 -19.76
C ILE A 365 -4.87 -2.62 -20.95
N ASN A 366 -5.17 -1.33 -20.94
CA ASN A 366 -5.02 -0.45 -22.10
C ASN A 366 -3.84 0.50 -22.01
N ASN A 367 -3.22 0.66 -20.82
CA ASN A 367 -2.23 1.69 -20.50
C ASN A 367 -2.71 3.12 -20.86
N GLU A 368 -3.99 3.39 -20.60
CA GLU A 368 -4.66 4.64 -20.88
C GLU A 368 -5.40 5.17 -19.64
N PRO A 369 -5.66 6.49 -19.55
CA PRO A 369 -6.47 7.02 -18.47
C PRO A 369 -7.87 6.41 -18.48
N VAL A 370 -8.41 6.14 -17.30
CA VAL A 370 -9.73 5.52 -17.11
C VAL A 370 -10.49 6.25 -16.01
N VAL A 371 -11.75 6.54 -16.27
CA VAL A 371 -12.73 7.00 -15.30
C VAL A 371 -13.87 6.00 -15.22
N VAL A 372 -14.15 5.48 -14.01
CA VAL A 372 -15.28 4.59 -13.73
C VAL A 372 -16.27 5.32 -12.86
N LEU A 373 -17.47 5.50 -13.35
CA LEU A 373 -18.52 6.32 -12.76
C LEU A 373 -19.73 5.47 -12.36
N ARG A 374 -20.30 5.78 -11.23
CA ARG A 374 -21.60 5.29 -10.77
C ARG A 374 -22.59 6.44 -10.68
N ASN A 375 -23.80 6.22 -11.16
CA ASN A 375 -24.88 7.18 -11.00
C ASN A 375 -25.38 7.16 -9.56
N ASP A 376 -25.59 8.32 -8.96
CA ASP A 376 -26.30 8.51 -7.69
C ASP A 376 -27.41 9.59 -7.88
N GLU A 377 -28.17 9.86 -6.81
CA GLU A 377 -29.28 10.82 -6.85
C GLU A 377 -28.84 12.27 -7.21
N LYS A 378 -27.54 12.57 -7.14
CA LYS A 378 -26.96 13.92 -7.33
C LYS A 378 -26.07 14.03 -8.56
N GLY A 379 -26.05 13.02 -9.44
CA GLY A 379 -25.20 12.94 -10.61
C GLY A 379 -24.35 11.66 -10.64
N TRP A 380 -23.12 11.74 -11.11
CA TRP A 380 -22.21 10.63 -11.14
C TRP A 380 -21.02 10.89 -10.22
N LYS A 381 -20.65 9.86 -9.47
CA LYS A 381 -19.42 9.84 -8.68
C LYS A 381 -18.59 8.63 -9.07
N GLY A 382 -17.28 8.77 -9.01
CA GLY A 382 -16.41 7.68 -9.40
C GLY A 382 -14.97 7.85 -9.03
N SER A 383 -14.17 6.99 -9.63
CA SER A 383 -12.72 6.99 -9.48
C SER A 383 -12.04 7.03 -10.84
N GLY A 384 -11.00 7.85 -10.92
CA GLY A 384 -10.09 7.88 -12.07
C GLY A 384 -8.76 7.25 -11.74
N ARG A 385 -8.16 6.65 -12.77
CA ARG A 385 -6.78 6.17 -12.77
C ARG A 385 -6.13 6.57 -14.08
N SER A 386 -4.88 6.96 -14.01
CA SER A 386 -4.13 7.30 -15.22
C SER A 386 -2.71 6.77 -15.16
N PRO A 387 -2.13 6.41 -16.31
CA PRO A 387 -0.72 6.04 -16.39
C PRO A 387 0.17 7.25 -16.12
N VAL A 388 1.44 6.99 -15.78
CA VAL A 388 2.40 8.05 -15.40
C VAL A 388 2.60 9.12 -16.48
N TRP A 389 2.44 8.75 -17.76
CA TRP A 389 2.57 9.70 -18.87
C TRP A 389 1.42 10.70 -18.98
N TYR A 390 0.30 10.49 -18.26
CA TYR A 390 -0.87 11.36 -18.31
C TYR A 390 -1.25 11.86 -16.91
N PRO A 391 -0.86 13.09 -16.54
CA PRO A 391 -1.15 13.69 -15.23
C PRO A 391 -2.60 14.19 -15.17
N PHE A 392 -3.56 13.26 -15.04
CA PHE A 392 -4.99 13.52 -15.23
C PHE A 392 -5.56 14.48 -14.18
N ALA A 393 -5.18 14.34 -12.89
CA ALA A 393 -5.80 15.16 -11.85
C ALA A 393 -5.51 16.66 -12.04
N THR A 394 -4.26 17.03 -12.29
CA THR A 394 -3.87 18.42 -12.58
C THR A 394 -4.60 18.95 -13.83
N ARG A 395 -4.55 18.21 -14.93
CA ARG A 395 -5.17 18.62 -16.19
C ARG A 395 -6.68 18.76 -16.11
N GLY A 396 -7.35 17.85 -15.40
CA GLY A 396 -8.80 17.90 -15.20
C GLY A 396 -9.25 19.03 -14.27
N LEU A 397 -8.43 19.36 -13.25
CA LEU A 397 -8.68 20.53 -12.38
C LEU A 397 -8.54 21.84 -13.15
N ASP A 398 -7.56 21.95 -14.05
CA ASP A 398 -7.37 23.13 -14.90
C ASP A 398 -8.58 23.36 -15.83
N GLU A 399 -9.25 22.29 -16.27
CA GLU A 399 -10.50 22.34 -17.04
C GLU A 399 -11.76 22.57 -16.19
N GLY A 400 -11.62 22.57 -14.86
CA GLY A 400 -12.70 22.89 -13.92
C GLY A 400 -13.53 21.69 -13.46
N PHE A 401 -13.09 20.44 -13.66
CA PHE A 401 -13.75 19.26 -13.11
C PHE A 401 -13.50 19.13 -11.60
N TYR A 402 -14.50 18.63 -10.88
CA TYR A 402 -14.32 18.32 -9.46
C TYR A 402 -13.51 17.03 -9.31
N ILE A 403 -12.26 17.18 -8.91
CA ILE A 403 -11.31 16.07 -8.70
C ILE A 403 -10.67 16.20 -7.32
N ALA A 404 -10.55 15.06 -6.61
CA ALA A 404 -9.93 15.01 -5.30
C ALA A 404 -9.06 13.75 -5.18
N GLY A 405 -7.81 13.89 -4.77
CA GLY A 405 -6.86 12.78 -4.60
C GLY A 405 -5.49 13.06 -5.18
N HIS A 406 -4.82 12.00 -5.61
CA HIS A 406 -3.47 12.07 -6.19
C HIS A 406 -3.51 12.22 -7.71
N GLU A 407 -2.36 12.58 -8.29
CA GLU A 407 -2.21 12.87 -9.72
C GLU A 407 -2.76 11.75 -10.64
N ASN A 408 -2.46 10.51 -10.31
CA ASN A 408 -2.82 9.34 -11.12
C ASN A 408 -3.90 8.46 -10.48
N ALA A 409 -4.41 8.83 -9.28
CA ALA A 409 -5.41 8.05 -8.54
C ALA A 409 -6.31 9.00 -7.73
N PHE A 410 -7.53 9.24 -8.22
CA PHE A 410 -8.39 10.29 -7.70
C PHE A 410 -9.87 9.90 -7.73
N GLY A 411 -10.65 10.61 -6.92
CA GLY A 411 -12.10 10.67 -7.02
C GLY A 411 -12.53 11.75 -7.98
N ILE A 412 -13.64 11.55 -8.68
CA ILE A 412 -14.23 12.52 -9.61
C ILE A 412 -15.74 12.59 -9.42
N GLY A 413 -16.31 13.79 -9.49
CA GLY A 413 -17.73 14.05 -9.46
C GLY A 413 -18.20 14.72 -10.75
N ILE A 414 -19.32 14.27 -11.30
CA ILE A 414 -19.98 14.80 -12.50
C ILE A 414 -21.43 15.09 -12.17
N THR A 415 -21.88 16.30 -12.33
CA THR A 415 -23.19 16.76 -11.86
C THR A 415 -24.32 16.41 -12.81
N ASP A 416 -24.06 16.45 -14.12
CA ASP A 416 -25.07 16.23 -15.15
C ASP A 416 -24.49 15.66 -16.46
N LEU A 417 -25.38 15.32 -17.41
CA LEU A 417 -25.00 14.80 -18.72
C LEU A 417 -24.20 15.81 -19.59
N ARG A 418 -24.32 17.11 -19.32
CA ARG A 418 -23.56 18.12 -20.06
C ARG A 418 -22.10 18.07 -19.61
N GLU A 419 -21.87 18.02 -18.33
CA GLU A 419 -20.52 17.89 -17.76
C GLU A 419 -19.88 16.55 -18.17
N MET A 420 -20.67 15.46 -18.24
CA MET A 420 -20.23 14.17 -18.78
C MET A 420 -19.74 14.28 -20.24
N LYS A 421 -20.46 15.02 -21.09
CA LYS A 421 -20.04 15.27 -22.47
C LYS A 421 -18.78 16.14 -22.54
N ASN A 422 -18.67 17.12 -21.65
CA ASN A 422 -17.47 17.95 -21.56
C ASN A 422 -16.25 17.12 -21.15
N LEU A 423 -16.40 16.24 -20.15
CA LEU A 423 -15.33 15.31 -19.75
C LEU A 423 -14.90 14.40 -20.91
N HIS A 424 -15.86 13.86 -21.67
CA HIS A 424 -15.56 13.05 -22.84
C HIS A 424 -14.76 13.84 -23.89
N ALA A 425 -15.27 15.01 -24.29
CA ALA A 425 -14.61 15.85 -25.29
C ALA A 425 -13.21 16.32 -24.86
N PHE A 426 -13.05 16.62 -23.57
CA PHE A 426 -11.76 16.95 -22.98
C PHE A 426 -10.80 15.76 -23.10
N LEU A 427 -11.18 14.57 -22.61
CA LEU A 427 -10.30 13.40 -22.61
C LEU A 427 -9.93 12.96 -24.02
N GLU A 428 -10.88 12.94 -24.96
CA GLU A 428 -10.62 12.52 -26.34
C GLU A 428 -9.57 13.42 -27.01
N LYS A 429 -9.67 14.73 -26.82
CA LYS A 429 -8.71 15.68 -27.36
C LYS A 429 -7.39 15.68 -26.60
N ASP A 430 -7.45 15.83 -25.29
CA ASP A 430 -6.27 16.07 -24.46
C ASP A 430 -5.35 14.83 -24.38
N VAL A 431 -5.91 13.64 -24.29
CA VAL A 431 -5.13 12.40 -24.35
C VAL A 431 -4.41 12.24 -25.70
N ALA A 432 -5.09 12.59 -26.80
CA ALA A 432 -4.48 12.57 -28.12
C ALA A 432 -3.34 13.60 -28.26
N ASP A 433 -3.55 14.82 -27.75
CA ASP A 433 -2.56 15.90 -27.78
C ASP A 433 -1.33 15.52 -26.93
N VAL A 434 -1.53 14.98 -25.74
CA VAL A 434 -0.42 14.53 -24.86
C VAL A 434 0.33 13.37 -25.49
N LYS A 435 -0.34 12.37 -26.06
CA LYS A 435 0.33 11.27 -26.79
C LYS A 435 1.17 11.77 -27.96
N ALA A 436 0.65 12.73 -28.73
CA ALA A 436 1.38 13.29 -29.87
C ALA A 436 2.62 14.12 -29.45
N ALA A 437 2.56 14.75 -28.27
CA ALA A 437 3.66 15.56 -27.73
C ALA A 437 4.68 14.75 -26.90
N THR A 438 4.36 13.50 -26.55
CA THR A 438 5.15 12.67 -25.64
C THR A 438 5.82 11.53 -26.40
N ASP A 439 7.11 11.31 -26.15
CA ASP A 439 7.76 10.10 -26.64
C ASP A 439 7.24 8.88 -25.84
N MET A 440 6.23 8.23 -26.38
CA MET A 440 5.56 7.09 -25.77
C MET A 440 6.49 5.88 -25.56
N SER A 441 7.64 5.83 -26.25
CA SER A 441 8.63 4.77 -26.03
C SER A 441 9.24 4.80 -24.62
N LEU A 442 9.25 5.99 -23.99
CA LEU A 442 9.70 6.17 -22.60
C LEU A 442 8.74 5.58 -21.56
N PHE A 443 7.47 5.34 -21.94
CA PHE A 443 6.40 4.85 -21.08
C PHE A 443 5.88 3.47 -21.51
N GLY A 444 6.61 2.80 -22.39
CA GLY A 444 6.37 1.42 -22.78
C GLY A 444 6.64 0.41 -21.65
N ALA A 445 6.70 -0.86 -21.97
CA ALA A 445 7.12 -1.87 -21.01
C ALA A 445 8.48 -1.48 -20.40
N PRO A 446 8.68 -1.65 -19.09
CA PRO A 446 9.94 -1.32 -18.45
C PRO A 446 11.12 -1.98 -19.20
N THR A 447 12.23 -1.25 -19.33
CA THR A 447 13.46 -1.83 -19.87
C THR A 447 13.91 -2.97 -18.97
N PRO A 448 14.10 -4.18 -19.48
CA PRO A 448 14.54 -5.30 -18.66
C PRO A 448 15.94 -5.06 -18.11
N ASP A 449 16.17 -5.45 -16.87
CA ASP A 449 17.47 -5.36 -16.22
C ASP A 449 18.51 -6.28 -16.87
N PHE A 450 18.04 -7.43 -17.36
CA PHE A 450 18.82 -8.32 -18.22
C PHE A 450 17.90 -9.27 -19.02
N VAL A 451 18.48 -9.93 -20.00
CA VAL A 451 17.78 -10.84 -20.92
C VAL A 451 18.34 -12.26 -20.78
N ILE A 452 17.44 -13.21 -20.54
CA ILE A 452 17.74 -14.65 -20.64
C ILE A 452 17.27 -15.10 -22.03
N ALA A 453 18.14 -15.69 -22.85
CA ALA A 453 17.76 -16.17 -24.17
C ALA A 453 18.31 -17.58 -24.44
N THR A 454 17.45 -18.49 -24.93
CA THR A 454 17.85 -19.88 -25.23
C THR A 454 18.79 -20.00 -26.42
N ASP A 455 18.72 -19.07 -27.36
CA ASP A 455 19.55 -18.99 -28.56
C ASP A 455 20.94 -18.35 -28.32
N GLY A 456 21.22 -17.92 -27.10
CA GLY A 456 22.48 -17.25 -26.72
C GLY A 456 22.56 -15.78 -27.11
N SER A 457 21.49 -15.16 -27.60
CA SER A 457 21.46 -13.74 -27.96
C SER A 457 21.29 -12.80 -26.76
N GLY A 458 20.96 -13.35 -25.58
CA GLY A 458 20.76 -12.59 -24.33
C GLY A 458 22.04 -12.37 -23.50
N ASP A 459 21.89 -11.76 -22.33
CA ASP A 459 22.96 -11.59 -21.34
C ASP A 459 23.39 -12.93 -20.72
N THR A 460 22.48 -13.92 -20.72
CA THR A 460 22.73 -15.31 -20.30
C THR A 460 21.76 -16.27 -20.98
N GLY A 461 22.16 -17.55 -21.09
CA GLY A 461 21.25 -18.67 -21.35
C GLY A 461 20.60 -19.17 -20.06
N ILE A 462 19.89 -20.31 -20.13
CA ILE A 462 19.35 -20.98 -18.95
C ILE A 462 20.49 -21.62 -18.15
N ASP A 463 20.84 -21.02 -17.03
CA ASP A 463 21.85 -21.48 -16.08
C ASP A 463 21.27 -21.52 -14.65
N ILE A 464 20.81 -22.69 -14.26
CA ILE A 464 20.13 -22.90 -12.96
C ILE A 464 21.06 -22.56 -11.79
N THR A 465 22.37 -22.89 -11.90
CA THR A 465 23.34 -22.61 -10.83
C THR A 465 23.50 -21.10 -10.63
N LEU A 466 23.72 -20.38 -11.72
CA LEU A 466 23.80 -18.92 -11.72
C LEU A 466 22.53 -18.28 -11.15
N PHE A 467 21.35 -18.80 -11.49
CA PHE A 467 20.07 -18.27 -11.01
C PHE A 467 19.85 -18.53 -9.52
N VAL A 468 20.28 -19.67 -9.00
CA VAL A 468 20.25 -19.95 -7.55
C VAL A 468 21.15 -18.97 -6.80
N GLU A 469 22.36 -18.75 -7.27
CA GLU A 469 23.31 -17.78 -6.68
C GLU A 469 22.75 -16.35 -6.75
N TYR A 470 22.21 -15.96 -7.91
CA TYR A 470 21.56 -14.67 -8.12
C TYR A 470 20.43 -14.44 -7.10
N LEU A 471 19.48 -15.39 -6.99
CA LEU A 471 18.35 -15.27 -6.06
C LEU A 471 18.80 -15.28 -4.59
N SER A 472 19.88 -15.98 -4.27
CA SER A 472 20.43 -15.99 -2.91
C SER A 472 21.03 -14.62 -2.54
N GLU A 473 21.74 -14.00 -3.46
CA GLU A 473 22.34 -12.68 -3.24
C GLU A 473 21.27 -11.57 -3.28
N LEU A 474 20.28 -11.70 -4.18
CA LEU A 474 19.17 -10.75 -4.32
C LEU A 474 18.40 -10.55 -3.00
N GLU A 475 18.23 -11.60 -2.21
CA GLU A 475 17.57 -11.52 -0.89
C GLU A 475 18.24 -10.51 0.06
N SER A 476 19.56 -10.30 -0.07
CA SER A 476 20.28 -9.32 0.76
C SER A 476 19.92 -7.87 0.45
N PHE A 477 19.35 -7.62 -0.73
CA PHE A 477 18.92 -6.29 -1.17
C PHE A 477 17.46 -5.96 -0.82
N ARG A 478 16.70 -6.89 -0.23
CA ARG A 478 15.33 -6.60 0.25
C ARG A 478 15.33 -5.50 1.33
N PRO A 479 14.20 -4.75 1.47
CA PRO A 479 12.93 -4.89 0.76
C PRO A 479 12.93 -4.26 -0.64
N PHE A 480 12.05 -4.76 -1.50
CA PHE A 480 11.78 -4.19 -2.82
C PHE A 480 10.40 -3.53 -2.87
N GLY A 481 10.29 -2.41 -3.57
CA GLY A 481 9.04 -1.66 -3.72
C GLY A 481 9.30 -0.29 -4.34
N ALA A 482 8.48 0.70 -4.04
CA ALA A 482 8.60 2.03 -4.63
C ALA A 482 10.03 2.60 -4.47
N SER A 483 10.57 3.16 -5.52
CA SER A 483 11.93 3.72 -5.65
C SER A 483 13.10 2.73 -5.51
N PHE A 484 12.83 1.46 -5.25
CA PHE A 484 13.82 0.36 -5.29
C PHE A 484 13.12 -0.96 -5.65
N GLU A 485 12.67 -1.05 -6.88
CA GLU A 485 11.86 -2.17 -7.38
C GLU A 485 12.66 -3.46 -7.51
N ALA A 486 11.97 -4.61 -7.40
CA ALA A 486 12.56 -5.90 -7.73
C ALA A 486 13.00 -5.94 -9.20
N PRO A 487 14.07 -6.68 -9.54
CA PRO A 487 14.54 -6.78 -10.91
C PRO A 487 13.46 -7.28 -11.88
N TYR A 488 13.40 -6.65 -13.05
CA TYR A 488 12.52 -6.96 -14.14
C TYR A 488 13.32 -7.61 -15.28
N ILE A 489 12.96 -8.84 -15.64
CA ILE A 489 13.78 -9.70 -16.49
C ILE A 489 12.98 -10.05 -17.74
N LYS A 490 13.65 -10.12 -18.89
CA LYS A 490 13.10 -10.63 -20.13
C LYS A 490 13.65 -12.03 -20.39
N LEU A 491 12.75 -12.97 -20.71
CA LEU A 491 13.09 -14.33 -21.14
C LEU A 491 12.62 -14.52 -22.58
N GLU A 492 13.53 -14.97 -23.45
CA GLU A 492 13.28 -15.24 -24.87
C GLU A 492 13.60 -16.69 -25.20
N PHE A 493 12.72 -17.36 -25.94
CA PHE A 493 12.88 -18.73 -26.39
C PHE A 493 12.03 -18.99 -27.64
N MET A 494 12.32 -20.07 -28.40
CA MET A 494 11.50 -20.49 -29.53
C MET A 494 10.33 -21.34 -29.02
N ALA A 495 9.12 -21.15 -29.57
CA ALA A 495 7.91 -21.84 -29.14
C ALA A 495 8.03 -23.36 -29.22
N ASP A 496 8.73 -23.88 -30.25
CA ASP A 496 8.95 -25.31 -30.49
C ASP A 496 10.03 -25.96 -29.60
N GLU A 497 10.81 -25.17 -28.87
CA GLU A 497 11.76 -25.68 -27.85
C GLU A 497 11.08 -26.03 -26.52
N ALA A 498 9.81 -25.68 -26.35
CA ALA A 498 9.09 -25.74 -25.10
C ALA A 498 7.94 -26.74 -25.09
N THR A 499 7.60 -27.26 -23.91
CA THR A 499 6.37 -28.00 -23.68
C THR A 499 5.36 -27.12 -22.93
N TRP A 500 4.18 -26.97 -23.50
CA TRP A 500 3.12 -26.10 -23.01
C TRP A 500 2.01 -26.88 -22.33
N SER A 501 1.52 -26.40 -21.21
CA SER A 501 0.46 -27.05 -20.45
C SER A 501 -0.34 -26.05 -19.64
N VAL A 502 -1.59 -26.38 -19.33
CA VAL A 502 -2.49 -25.56 -18.54
C VAL A 502 -2.47 -26.01 -17.08
N LEU A 503 -2.48 -25.06 -16.15
CA LEU A 503 -2.47 -25.28 -14.71
C LEU A 503 -3.74 -24.76 -14.03
N GLY A 504 -3.99 -25.30 -12.82
CA GLY A 504 -5.06 -24.88 -11.93
C GLY A 504 -6.36 -25.63 -12.13
N SER A 505 -7.21 -25.69 -11.12
CA SER A 505 -8.53 -26.35 -11.17
C SER A 505 -9.46 -25.72 -12.20
N THR A 506 -9.32 -24.42 -12.45
CA THR A 506 -10.07 -23.64 -13.45
C THR A 506 -9.40 -23.58 -14.81
N LYS A 507 -8.23 -24.22 -14.97
CA LYS A 507 -7.45 -24.25 -16.23
C LYS A 507 -7.16 -22.87 -16.83
N GLN A 508 -6.93 -21.86 -15.98
CA GLN A 508 -6.74 -20.48 -16.43
C GLN A 508 -5.27 -20.03 -16.50
N HIS A 509 -4.35 -20.83 -15.95
CA HIS A 509 -2.93 -20.49 -15.93
C HIS A 509 -2.14 -21.31 -16.93
N LEU A 510 -1.01 -20.82 -17.36
CA LEU A 510 -0.13 -21.48 -18.31
C LEU A 510 1.19 -21.87 -17.63
N LYS A 511 1.65 -23.08 -17.90
CA LYS A 511 2.97 -23.59 -17.56
C LYS A 511 3.72 -23.96 -18.81
N ILE A 512 4.90 -23.40 -18.98
CA ILE A 512 5.82 -23.67 -20.08
C ILE A 512 7.06 -24.31 -19.50
N LYS A 513 7.46 -25.45 -20.04
CA LYS A 513 8.65 -26.17 -19.62
C LYS A 513 9.71 -26.08 -20.71
N LEU A 514 10.80 -25.42 -20.40
CA LEU A 514 11.97 -25.21 -21.25
C LEU A 514 13.03 -26.30 -21.05
N PRO A 515 14.08 -26.34 -21.89
CA PRO A 515 15.24 -27.21 -21.70
C PRO A 515 15.81 -27.12 -20.27
N TYR A 516 16.51 -28.18 -19.87
CA TYR A 516 17.08 -28.35 -18.52
C TYR A 516 16.06 -28.37 -17.37
N GLY A 517 14.74 -28.51 -17.71
CA GLY A 517 13.65 -28.55 -16.73
C GLY A 517 13.31 -27.19 -16.13
N PHE A 518 13.73 -26.09 -16.76
CA PHE A 518 13.37 -24.74 -16.34
C PHE A 518 11.89 -24.47 -16.63
N GLU A 519 11.16 -24.01 -15.63
CA GLU A 519 9.71 -23.81 -15.70
C GLU A 519 9.36 -22.32 -15.73
N VAL A 520 8.45 -21.96 -16.64
CA VAL A 520 7.85 -20.63 -16.73
C VAL A 520 6.39 -20.71 -16.36
N LEU A 521 5.95 -19.85 -15.45
CA LEU A 521 4.57 -19.79 -14.95
C LEU A 521 3.94 -18.45 -15.37
N CYS A 522 2.87 -18.54 -16.16
CA CYS A 522 2.13 -17.36 -16.61
C CYS A 522 0.71 -17.41 -16.05
N TRP A 523 0.41 -16.50 -15.15
CA TRP A 523 -0.88 -16.48 -14.46
C TRP A 523 -1.97 -15.88 -15.34
N ASN A 524 -3.14 -16.54 -15.41
CA ASN A 524 -4.33 -16.12 -16.19
C ASN A 524 -4.09 -15.95 -17.69
N GLN A 525 -3.14 -16.71 -18.27
CA GLN A 525 -2.76 -16.61 -19.70
C GLN A 525 -2.96 -17.92 -20.47
N SER A 526 -3.88 -18.78 -20.04
CA SER A 526 -4.18 -20.03 -20.77
C SER A 526 -4.70 -19.79 -22.19
N ASN A 527 -5.25 -18.62 -22.49
CA ASN A 527 -5.65 -18.19 -23.83
C ASN A 527 -4.47 -18.10 -24.82
N LYS A 528 -3.23 -17.98 -24.33
CA LYS A 528 -2.01 -17.96 -25.13
C LYS A 528 -1.40 -19.36 -25.36
N LEU A 529 -2.11 -20.43 -24.99
CA LEU A 529 -1.64 -21.82 -25.20
C LEU A 529 -1.29 -22.12 -26.64
N SER A 530 -2.07 -21.60 -27.61
CA SER A 530 -1.86 -21.78 -29.04
C SER A 530 -0.54 -21.20 -29.57
N TYR A 531 0.13 -20.32 -28.83
CA TYR A 531 1.45 -19.83 -29.20
C TYR A 531 2.50 -20.94 -29.19
N GLY A 532 2.28 -22.01 -28.41
CA GLY A 532 3.12 -23.20 -28.39
C GLY A 532 3.08 -24.07 -29.67
N ASP A 533 2.07 -23.90 -30.53
CA ASP A 533 1.95 -24.62 -31.79
C ASP A 533 2.75 -23.96 -32.94
N GLY A 534 3.29 -22.75 -32.69
CA GLY A 534 4.08 -21.97 -33.63
C GLY A 534 5.59 -22.25 -33.58
N LYS A 535 6.31 -21.57 -34.46
CA LYS A 535 7.79 -21.54 -34.49
C LYS A 535 8.32 -20.14 -34.19
N ASP A 536 7.47 -19.29 -33.62
CA ASP A 536 7.81 -17.89 -33.35
C ASP A 536 8.68 -17.78 -32.12
N LYS A 537 9.44 -16.69 -32.03
CA LYS A 537 10.18 -16.32 -30.84
C LYS A 537 9.21 -15.79 -29.80
N ILE A 538 9.18 -16.41 -28.64
CA ILE A 538 8.32 -16.03 -27.53
C ILE A 538 9.12 -15.16 -26.56
N THR A 539 8.51 -14.07 -26.15
CA THR A 539 9.04 -13.17 -25.12
C THR A 539 8.14 -13.23 -23.88
N VAL A 540 8.75 -13.50 -22.73
CA VAL A 540 8.10 -13.44 -21.42
C VAL A 540 8.83 -12.43 -20.58
N THR A 541 8.10 -11.51 -19.95
CA THR A 541 8.67 -10.54 -19.03
C THR A 541 8.24 -10.84 -17.61
N GLY A 542 9.16 -10.73 -16.64
CA GLY A 542 8.84 -11.11 -15.28
C GLY A 542 10.05 -11.20 -14.37
N ARG A 543 10.05 -12.20 -13.49
CA ARG A 543 11.06 -12.40 -12.46
C ARG A 543 11.46 -13.86 -12.31
N LEU A 544 12.71 -14.11 -11.91
CA LEU A 544 13.13 -15.40 -11.39
C LEU A 544 12.54 -15.59 -9.98
N GLY A 545 12.09 -16.79 -9.71
CA GLY A 545 11.53 -17.21 -8.41
C GLY A 545 12.14 -18.51 -7.91
N LYS A 546 12.12 -18.69 -6.58
CA LYS A 546 12.44 -19.99 -5.97
C LYS A 546 11.15 -20.79 -5.83
N SER A 547 11.17 -22.04 -6.22
CA SER A 547 10.11 -22.99 -5.90
C SER A 547 10.73 -24.23 -5.21
N GLU A 548 10.00 -24.78 -4.26
CA GLU A 548 10.39 -26.01 -3.58
C GLU A 548 9.41 -27.11 -3.98
N PHE A 549 9.93 -28.19 -4.55
CA PHE A 549 9.14 -29.35 -4.88
C PHE A 549 9.79 -30.62 -4.34
N ARG A 550 9.08 -31.32 -3.44
CA ARG A 550 9.56 -32.54 -2.76
C ARG A 550 10.93 -32.39 -2.08
N GLY A 551 11.15 -31.26 -1.39
CA GLY A 551 12.40 -30.97 -0.69
C GLY A 551 13.57 -30.56 -1.58
N ARG A 552 13.33 -30.34 -2.89
CA ARG A 552 14.33 -29.80 -3.82
C ARG A 552 14.00 -28.35 -4.16
N ASN A 553 14.95 -27.47 -3.91
CA ASN A 553 14.86 -26.09 -4.37
C ASN A 553 15.08 -26.06 -5.88
N THR A 554 14.12 -25.49 -6.59
CA THR A 554 14.18 -25.25 -8.04
C THR A 554 14.02 -23.77 -8.31
N VAL A 555 14.52 -23.32 -9.46
CA VAL A 555 14.30 -21.97 -9.96
C VAL A 555 13.26 -22.03 -11.05
N ASN A 556 12.33 -21.12 -11.02
CA ASN A 556 11.35 -20.90 -12.08
C ASN A 556 11.36 -19.44 -12.53
N PHE A 557 10.66 -19.17 -13.62
CA PHE A 557 10.35 -17.82 -14.07
C PHE A 557 8.86 -17.57 -13.91
N VAL A 558 8.48 -16.44 -13.33
CA VAL A 558 7.08 -16.03 -13.22
C VAL A 558 6.91 -14.73 -13.99
N GLY A 559 6.03 -14.73 -14.98
CA GLY A 559 5.87 -13.54 -15.80
C GLY A 559 4.71 -13.62 -16.79
N ASP A 560 4.64 -12.61 -17.63
CA ASP A 560 3.62 -12.44 -18.65
C ASP A 560 4.21 -12.58 -20.05
N ILE A 561 3.54 -13.37 -20.89
CA ILE A 561 3.89 -13.49 -22.30
C ILE A 561 3.49 -12.18 -22.99
N MET A 562 4.44 -11.58 -23.69
CA MET A 562 4.18 -10.43 -24.56
C MET A 562 3.43 -10.86 -25.81
N ASP A 563 2.51 -10.02 -26.28
CA ASP A 563 1.81 -10.32 -27.52
C ASP A 563 2.80 -10.33 -28.69
N LEU A 564 2.64 -11.30 -29.57
CA LEU A 564 3.34 -11.36 -30.84
C LEU A 564 2.81 -10.20 -31.68
N GLY A 565 3.62 -9.15 -31.86
CA GLY A 565 3.28 -7.92 -32.57
C GLY A 565 3.00 -8.14 -34.07
#